data_1555a6ffc80f1faecf596065ac795db6
#
_entry.id   1555a6ffc80f1faecf596065ac795db6
#
_cell.length_a   1.000
_cell.length_b   1.000
_cell.length_c   1.000
_cell.angle_alpha   90.00
_cell.angle_beta   90.00
_cell.angle_gamma   90.00
#
_symmetry.space_group_name_H-M   'P 1'
#
loop_
_entity.id
_entity.type
_entity.pdbx_description
1 polymer ?
#
loop_
_entity_poly.entity_id
_entity_poly.type
_entity_poly.pdbx_seq_one_letter_code
_entity_poly.pdbx_strand_id
1 'polypeptide(L)'
;MDKLEECKIKNLYNLDETIAKELLEKFTYPWEVLPHIEEFIIETGKKLSKDEYKEIKENVWVHKTAKIFETAYIDGPTIICENATIRQAAFIRGRAIVGKNAVVGNSTELKNVILFNNVEVPHFNYVGDSILGYKAHFGAGSITSNVKSDKKLVVIKNRITNEQIETKIKKVGAMCGDNVEVGCNSVLNPGTIVGKNTNIYPLSSVRGVIKANSIYKSSDNIVDKI
;
A
#
# COMPACT_ATOMS: atom_id res chain seq x y z
N MET A 1 19.23 -20.19 -4.14
CA MET A 1 18.92 -18.79 -3.75
C MET A 1 17.43 -18.58 -3.94
N ASP A 2 16.78 -18.00 -2.96
CA ASP A 2 15.37 -17.63 -3.11
C ASP A 2 15.23 -16.54 -4.15
N LYS A 3 14.30 -16.71 -5.08
CA LYS A 3 14.04 -15.73 -6.15
C LYS A 3 13.56 -14.40 -5.57
N LEU A 4 14.03 -13.30 -6.11
CA LEU A 4 13.61 -11.94 -5.76
C LEU A 4 13.67 -11.69 -4.23
N GLU A 5 14.83 -11.95 -3.62
CA GLU A 5 15.04 -11.77 -2.17
C GLU A 5 14.65 -10.36 -1.70
N GLU A 6 14.95 -9.34 -2.50
CA GLU A 6 14.64 -7.95 -2.21
C GLU A 6 13.14 -7.63 -2.17
N CYS A 7 12.29 -8.52 -2.73
CA CYS A 7 10.84 -8.37 -2.73
C CYS A 7 10.15 -9.00 -1.51
N LYS A 8 10.91 -9.68 -0.64
CA LYS A 8 10.34 -10.31 0.55
C LYS A 8 9.88 -9.29 1.56
N ILE A 9 8.81 -9.64 2.30
CA ILE A 9 8.21 -8.81 3.35
C ILE A 9 9.27 -8.30 4.33
N LYS A 10 10.15 -9.17 4.84
CA LYS A 10 11.23 -8.81 5.78
C LYS A 10 12.21 -7.73 5.27
N ASN A 11 12.37 -7.63 3.94
CA ASN A 11 13.28 -6.68 3.31
C ASN A 11 12.58 -5.37 2.93
N LEU A 12 11.25 -5.40 2.76
CA LEU A 12 10.46 -4.23 2.38
C LEU A 12 9.88 -3.46 3.57
N TYR A 13 9.60 -4.13 4.70
CA TYR A 13 8.80 -3.52 5.76
C TYR A 13 9.39 -3.70 7.15
N ASN A 14 9.21 -2.69 8.00
CA ASN A 14 9.28 -2.81 9.45
C ASN A 14 7.88 -3.19 9.97
N LEU A 15 7.70 -4.43 10.37
CA LEU A 15 6.39 -4.96 10.77
C LEU A 15 5.89 -4.42 12.12
N ASP A 16 6.73 -3.75 12.91
CA ASP A 16 6.29 -3.08 14.13
C ASP A 16 5.50 -1.79 13.83
N GLU A 17 5.51 -1.35 12.58
CA GLU A 17 4.82 -0.16 12.11
C GLU A 17 3.46 -0.44 11.45
N THR A 18 2.82 -1.55 11.81
CA THR A 18 1.47 -1.89 11.31
C THR A 18 0.72 -2.81 12.26
N ILE A 19 -0.58 -2.64 12.35
CA ILE A 19 -1.48 -3.59 13.03
C ILE A 19 -1.57 -4.93 12.28
N ALA A 20 -1.18 -4.98 11.00
CA ALA A 20 -1.24 -6.17 10.16
C ALA A 20 -0.02 -7.10 10.31
N LYS A 21 0.83 -6.91 11.32
CA LYS A 21 2.04 -7.70 11.56
C LYS A 21 1.77 -9.20 11.53
N GLU A 22 0.81 -9.68 12.31
CA GLU A 22 0.48 -11.11 12.41
C GLU A 22 0.03 -11.73 11.06
N LEU A 23 -0.59 -10.93 10.18
CA LEU A 23 -0.94 -11.38 8.85
C LEU A 23 0.30 -11.47 7.96
N LEU A 24 1.11 -10.42 7.94
CA LEU A 24 2.30 -10.32 7.09
C LEU A 24 3.35 -11.38 7.42
N GLU A 25 3.54 -11.73 8.68
CA GLU A 25 4.49 -12.75 9.14
C GLU A 25 4.18 -14.17 8.61
N LYS A 26 2.95 -14.44 8.18
CA LYS A 26 2.54 -15.75 7.63
C LYS A 26 3.01 -15.97 6.18
N PHE A 27 3.51 -14.94 5.50
CA PHE A 27 3.83 -14.97 4.08
C PHE A 27 5.27 -14.54 3.80
N THR A 28 5.77 -14.96 2.65
CA THR A 28 7.11 -14.58 2.18
C THR A 28 7.07 -13.28 1.38
N TYR A 29 6.10 -13.15 0.48
CA TYR A 29 5.96 -12.03 -0.42
C TYR A 29 4.70 -11.20 -0.16
N PRO A 30 4.75 -9.88 -0.28
CA PRO A 30 3.63 -9.02 0.10
C PRO A 30 2.36 -9.21 -0.74
N TRP A 31 2.45 -9.60 -2.01
CA TRP A 31 1.28 -9.86 -2.83
C TRP A 31 0.48 -11.09 -2.39
N GLU A 32 1.10 -12.03 -1.68
CA GLU A 32 0.45 -13.22 -1.13
C GLU A 32 -0.57 -12.85 -0.04
N VAL A 33 -0.40 -11.69 0.59
CA VAL A 33 -1.26 -11.17 1.65
C VAL A 33 -2.61 -10.66 1.12
N LEU A 34 -2.65 -10.15 -0.12
CA LEU A 34 -3.82 -9.46 -0.67
C LEU A 34 -5.15 -10.22 -0.59
N PRO A 35 -5.21 -11.53 -0.84
CA PRO A 35 -6.45 -12.29 -0.70
C PRO A 35 -6.96 -12.43 0.73
N HIS A 36 -6.12 -12.21 1.74
CA HIS A 36 -6.38 -12.45 3.15
C HIS A 36 -6.68 -11.18 3.96
N ILE A 37 -6.60 -10.00 3.33
CA ILE A 37 -6.81 -8.71 4.00
C ILE A 37 -8.24 -8.62 4.58
N GLU A 38 -9.24 -9.04 3.83
CA GLU A 38 -10.65 -8.97 4.23
C GLU A 38 -10.93 -9.74 5.52
N GLU A 39 -10.57 -11.02 5.54
CA GLU A 39 -10.76 -11.90 6.70
C GLU A 39 -10.00 -11.39 7.93
N PHE A 40 -8.74 -10.99 7.72
CA PHE A 40 -7.92 -10.43 8.80
C PHE A 40 -8.51 -9.17 9.42
N ILE A 41 -9.06 -8.25 8.61
CA ILE A 41 -9.72 -7.04 9.13
C ILE A 41 -10.92 -7.40 9.99
N ILE A 42 -11.76 -8.32 9.53
CA ILE A 42 -12.97 -8.74 10.26
C ILE A 42 -12.60 -9.42 11.59
N GLU A 43 -11.61 -10.31 11.59
CA GLU A 43 -11.17 -10.99 12.79
C GLU A 43 -10.50 -10.05 13.79
N THR A 44 -9.63 -9.17 13.30
CA THR A 44 -8.92 -8.18 14.11
C THR A 44 -9.89 -7.15 14.68
N GLY A 45 -10.78 -6.62 13.85
CA GLY A 45 -11.75 -5.60 14.25
C GLY A 45 -12.63 -6.03 15.41
N LYS A 46 -13.08 -7.29 15.42
CA LYS A 46 -13.88 -7.86 16.54
C LYS A 46 -13.10 -7.96 17.86
N LYS A 47 -11.75 -7.96 17.81
CA LYS A 47 -10.87 -8.05 18.99
C LYS A 47 -10.39 -6.70 19.48
N LEU A 48 -10.61 -5.62 18.71
CA LEU A 48 -10.19 -4.27 19.09
C LEU A 48 -10.88 -3.81 20.36
N SER A 49 -10.15 -3.07 21.21
CA SER A 49 -10.69 -2.48 22.44
C SER A 49 -11.84 -1.53 22.13
N LYS A 50 -12.99 -1.79 22.70
CA LYS A 50 -14.19 -0.91 22.58
C LYS A 50 -13.99 0.46 23.22
N ASP A 51 -13.02 0.58 24.13
CA ASP A 51 -12.65 1.87 24.75
C ASP A 51 -11.82 2.75 23.81
N GLU A 52 -11.19 2.16 22.79
CA GLU A 52 -10.36 2.86 21.84
C GLU A 52 -10.95 2.94 20.44
N TYR A 53 -11.71 1.92 20.03
CA TYR A 53 -12.30 1.82 18.70
C TYR A 53 -13.83 1.77 18.76
N LYS A 54 -14.45 2.45 17.80
CA LYS A 54 -15.89 2.37 17.56
C LYS A 54 -16.16 1.76 16.20
N GLU A 55 -17.07 0.79 16.15
CA GLU A 55 -17.65 0.32 14.90
C GLU A 55 -18.72 1.31 14.47
N ILE A 56 -18.44 2.12 13.44
CA ILE A 56 -19.33 3.21 12.97
C ILE A 56 -20.31 2.74 11.89
N LYS A 57 -20.01 1.63 11.23
CA LYS A 57 -20.79 0.93 10.21
C LYS A 57 -20.38 -0.54 10.26
N GLU A 58 -21.15 -1.45 9.70
CA GLU A 58 -20.81 -2.88 9.65
C GLU A 58 -19.36 -3.10 9.17
N ASN A 59 -18.55 -3.74 10.02
CA ASN A 59 -17.12 -4.03 9.80
C ASN A 59 -16.25 -2.78 9.50
N VAL A 60 -16.62 -1.59 10.01
CA VAL A 60 -15.81 -0.37 9.93
C VAL A 60 -15.44 0.10 11.34
N TRP A 61 -14.22 -0.20 11.75
CA TRP A 61 -13.67 0.16 13.06
C TRP A 61 -12.78 1.40 12.97
N VAL A 62 -13.09 2.40 13.76
CA VAL A 62 -12.41 3.70 13.76
C VAL A 62 -11.90 4.01 15.16
N HIS A 63 -10.61 4.30 15.27
CA HIS A 63 -10.03 4.73 16.54
C HIS A 63 -10.58 6.10 16.97
N LYS A 64 -10.83 6.31 18.26
CA LYS A 64 -11.46 7.52 18.83
C LYS A 64 -10.72 8.83 18.52
N THR A 65 -9.42 8.77 18.23
CA THR A 65 -8.61 9.95 17.87
C THR A 65 -8.49 10.18 16.37
N ALA A 66 -8.99 9.25 15.56
CA ALA A 66 -8.99 9.43 14.11
C ALA A 66 -9.94 10.55 13.67
N LYS A 67 -9.54 11.29 12.64
CA LYS A 67 -10.34 12.40 12.09
C LYS A 67 -10.94 11.99 10.75
N ILE A 68 -12.26 11.94 10.68
CA ILE A 68 -12.99 11.66 9.44
C ILE A 68 -13.76 12.90 9.05
N PHE A 69 -13.51 13.43 7.87
CA PHE A 69 -14.25 14.58 7.33
C PHE A 69 -15.61 14.13 6.78
N GLU A 70 -16.60 14.99 6.92
CA GLU A 70 -18.03 14.69 6.67
C GLU A 70 -18.31 14.11 5.28
N THR A 71 -17.60 14.56 4.25
CA THR A 71 -17.79 14.12 2.87
C THR A 71 -16.99 12.88 2.48
N ALA A 72 -16.25 12.28 3.40
CA ALA A 72 -15.56 11.01 3.14
C ALA A 72 -16.56 9.85 3.14
N TYR A 73 -16.42 8.93 2.18
CA TYR A 73 -17.21 7.70 2.14
C TYR A 73 -16.32 6.51 2.52
N ILE A 74 -16.77 5.74 3.50
CA ILE A 74 -16.02 4.58 4.00
C ILE A 74 -16.93 3.34 3.97
N ASP A 75 -16.48 2.31 3.30
CA ASP A 75 -17.11 1.00 3.27
C ASP A 75 -16.27 -0.04 4.03
N GLY A 76 -16.93 -1.10 4.50
CA GLY A 76 -16.27 -2.19 5.21
C GLY A 76 -15.80 -3.34 4.29
N PRO A 77 -14.97 -4.26 4.80
CA PRO A 77 -14.32 -4.15 6.10
C PRO A 77 -13.13 -3.16 6.09
N THR A 78 -13.02 -2.35 7.14
CA THR A 78 -11.99 -1.31 7.23
C THR A 78 -11.58 -1.07 8.69
N ILE A 79 -10.27 -0.93 8.95
CA ILE A 79 -9.74 -0.44 10.23
C ILE A 79 -9.03 0.88 9.99
N ILE A 80 -9.43 1.92 10.73
CA ILE A 80 -8.79 3.23 10.76
C ILE A 80 -8.14 3.43 12.12
N CYS A 81 -6.81 3.47 12.14
CA CYS A 81 -6.02 3.48 13.36
C CYS A 81 -5.90 4.88 14.00
N GLU A 82 -5.23 4.92 15.13
CA GLU A 82 -4.98 6.10 15.96
C GLU A 82 -4.45 7.30 15.16
N ASN A 83 -5.03 8.49 15.38
CA ASN A 83 -4.66 9.76 14.76
C ASN A 83 -4.67 9.78 13.22
N ALA A 84 -5.19 8.74 12.57
CA ALA A 84 -5.34 8.76 11.12
C ALA A 84 -6.31 9.86 10.68
N THR A 85 -6.08 10.43 9.50
CA THR A 85 -6.93 11.48 8.94
C THR A 85 -7.49 11.06 7.59
N ILE A 86 -8.82 11.01 7.50
CA ILE A 86 -9.56 10.74 6.26
C ILE A 86 -10.18 12.05 5.79
N ARG A 87 -9.63 12.65 4.74
CA ARG A 87 -10.02 13.99 4.27
C ARG A 87 -11.27 13.96 3.39
N GLN A 88 -11.68 15.15 2.98
CA GLN A 88 -12.88 15.38 2.16
C GLN A 88 -12.86 14.55 0.87
N ALA A 89 -14.02 14.01 0.51
CA ALA A 89 -14.22 13.22 -0.70
C ALA A 89 -13.30 12.00 -0.85
N ALA A 90 -12.61 11.56 0.23
CA ALA A 90 -11.92 10.29 0.22
C ALA A 90 -12.93 9.14 0.04
N PHE A 91 -12.58 8.14 -0.78
CA PHE A 91 -13.43 6.99 -1.07
C PHE A 91 -12.73 5.69 -0.68
N ILE A 92 -13.07 5.14 0.50
CA ILE A 92 -12.55 3.86 0.98
C ILE A 92 -13.57 2.77 0.64
N ARG A 93 -13.23 1.91 -0.31
CA ARG A 93 -14.11 0.84 -0.83
C ARG A 93 -14.07 -0.44 -0.02
N GLY A 94 -13.47 -0.42 1.16
CA GLY A 94 -13.30 -1.59 2.02
C GLY A 94 -12.05 -2.42 1.72
N ARG A 95 -11.86 -3.43 2.56
CA ARG A 95 -10.64 -4.22 2.67
C ARG A 95 -9.42 -3.32 2.86
N ALA A 96 -9.55 -2.34 3.77
CA ALA A 96 -8.53 -1.32 3.97
C ALA A 96 -8.07 -1.24 5.43
N ILE A 97 -6.76 -1.23 5.64
CA ILE A 97 -6.13 -0.88 6.90
C ILE A 97 -5.44 0.45 6.71
N VAL A 98 -5.84 1.44 7.50
CA VAL A 98 -5.21 2.76 7.53
C VAL A 98 -4.45 2.88 8.84
N GLY A 99 -3.12 2.86 8.77
CA GLY A 99 -2.20 2.86 9.91
C GLY A 99 -2.28 4.13 10.77
N LYS A 100 -1.58 4.12 11.90
CA LYS A 100 -1.50 5.26 12.81
C LYS A 100 -0.91 6.49 12.11
N ASN A 101 -1.46 7.66 12.40
CA ASN A 101 -1.06 8.96 11.82
C ASN A 101 -1.09 9.01 10.28
N ALA A 102 -1.67 8.01 9.62
CA ALA A 102 -1.74 8.00 8.16
C ALA A 102 -2.75 9.03 7.63
N VAL A 103 -2.49 9.54 6.43
CA VAL A 103 -3.36 10.52 5.77
C VAL A 103 -3.91 9.94 4.48
N VAL A 104 -5.23 9.78 4.42
CA VAL A 104 -5.99 9.51 3.20
C VAL A 104 -6.62 10.83 2.77
N GLY A 105 -6.09 11.41 1.72
CA GLY A 105 -6.37 12.80 1.40
C GLY A 105 -7.59 13.01 0.52
N ASN A 106 -7.72 14.24 0.06
CA ASN A 106 -8.82 14.67 -0.77
C ASN A 106 -8.93 13.82 -2.04
N SER A 107 -10.14 13.30 -2.29
CA SER A 107 -10.47 12.51 -3.49
C SER A 107 -9.53 11.33 -3.74
N THR A 108 -8.98 10.76 -2.67
CA THR A 108 -8.17 9.54 -2.74
C THR A 108 -9.06 8.31 -2.61
N GLU A 109 -8.89 7.36 -3.54
CA GLU A 109 -9.60 6.09 -3.50
C GLU A 109 -8.70 4.98 -2.98
N LEU A 110 -9.20 4.20 -2.00
CA LEU A 110 -8.55 3.00 -1.46
C LEU A 110 -9.39 1.75 -1.71
N LYS A 111 -8.73 0.65 -2.09
CA LYS A 111 -9.39 -0.63 -2.29
C LYS A 111 -8.42 -1.80 -2.09
N ASN A 112 -8.68 -2.66 -1.11
CA ASN A 112 -7.85 -3.84 -0.80
C ASN A 112 -6.39 -3.46 -0.53
N VAL A 113 -6.15 -2.74 0.58
CA VAL A 113 -4.85 -2.11 0.87
C VAL A 113 -4.45 -2.25 2.34
N ILE A 114 -3.15 -2.26 2.58
CA ILE A 114 -2.57 -2.02 3.90
C ILE A 114 -1.69 -0.77 3.79
N LEU A 115 -2.09 0.31 4.46
CA LEU A 115 -1.26 1.48 4.68
C LEU A 115 -0.64 1.35 6.08
N PHE A 116 0.68 1.33 6.16
CA PHE A 116 1.42 1.31 7.41
C PHE A 116 1.31 2.66 8.14
N ASN A 117 1.88 2.75 9.34
CA ASN A 117 1.88 3.99 10.10
C ASN A 117 2.56 5.12 9.33
N ASN A 118 2.05 6.33 9.48
CA ASN A 118 2.56 7.56 8.85
C ASN A 118 2.59 7.54 7.31
N VAL A 119 1.82 6.66 6.67
CA VAL A 119 1.67 6.68 5.20
C VAL A 119 0.82 7.89 4.79
N GLU A 120 1.22 8.56 3.73
CA GLU A 120 0.46 9.68 3.17
C GLU A 120 0.09 9.46 1.70
N VAL A 121 -1.21 9.47 1.43
CA VAL A 121 -1.80 9.45 0.08
C VAL A 121 -2.76 10.63 -0.03
N PRO A 122 -2.20 11.88 -0.07
CA PRO A 122 -2.91 13.07 0.37
C PRO A 122 -3.81 13.72 -0.68
N HIS A 123 -3.67 13.42 -1.98
CA HIS A 123 -4.35 14.16 -3.04
C HIS A 123 -4.58 13.34 -4.29
N PHE A 124 -5.85 13.08 -4.65
CA PHE A 124 -6.25 12.49 -5.93
C PHE A 124 -5.51 11.19 -6.26
N ASN A 125 -5.23 10.37 -5.24
CA ASN A 125 -4.53 9.12 -5.43
C ASN A 125 -5.53 7.98 -5.68
N TYR A 126 -5.11 6.97 -6.44
CA TYR A 126 -5.74 5.66 -6.45
C TYR A 126 -4.76 4.62 -5.91
N VAL A 127 -5.13 3.95 -4.81
CA VAL A 127 -4.34 2.86 -4.24
C VAL A 127 -5.21 1.62 -4.16
N GLY A 128 -4.93 0.68 -5.05
CA GLY A 128 -5.68 -0.58 -5.14
C GLY A 128 -4.80 -1.81 -5.14
N ASP A 129 -5.20 -2.85 -4.40
CA ASP A 129 -4.51 -4.14 -4.29
C ASP A 129 -3.00 -3.94 -4.01
N SER A 130 -2.69 -3.14 -2.97
CA SER A 130 -1.35 -2.60 -2.70
C SER A 130 -1.01 -2.61 -1.21
N ILE A 131 0.29 -2.62 -0.90
CA ILE A 131 0.81 -2.43 0.45
C ILE A 131 1.83 -1.31 0.44
N LEU A 132 1.61 -0.27 1.27
CA LEU A 132 2.51 0.86 1.42
C LEU A 132 3.15 0.82 2.80
N GLY A 133 4.47 0.73 2.84
CA GLY A 133 5.27 0.63 4.06
C GLY A 133 5.32 1.93 4.86
N TYR A 134 5.94 1.86 6.02
CA TYR A 134 6.07 2.96 6.97
C TYR A 134 6.59 4.24 6.32
N LYS A 135 5.90 5.36 6.55
CA LYS A 135 6.24 6.68 5.97
C LYS A 135 6.28 6.72 4.44
N ALA A 136 5.68 5.77 3.73
CA ALA A 136 5.57 5.93 2.28
C ALA A 136 4.65 7.11 1.95
N HIS A 137 5.07 7.94 0.98
CA HIS A 137 4.33 9.12 0.56
C HIS A 137 4.10 9.11 -0.94
N PHE A 138 2.87 9.40 -1.34
CA PHE A 138 2.46 9.50 -2.74
C PHE A 138 2.12 10.95 -3.09
N GLY A 139 2.87 11.53 -4.00
CA GLY A 139 2.55 12.84 -4.56
C GLY A 139 1.18 12.87 -5.25
N ALA A 140 0.64 14.06 -5.43
CA ALA A 140 -0.68 14.28 -6.00
C ALA A 140 -0.85 13.57 -7.35
N GLY A 141 -1.99 12.90 -7.54
CA GLY A 141 -2.31 12.19 -8.78
C GLY A 141 -1.55 10.89 -9.03
N SER A 142 -0.70 10.46 -8.09
CA SER A 142 -0.01 9.17 -8.23
C SER A 142 -0.96 8.00 -8.01
N ILE A 143 -0.82 6.94 -8.81
CA ILE A 143 -1.73 5.80 -8.79
C ILE A 143 -1.02 4.46 -8.82
N THR A 144 -1.61 3.43 -8.19
CA THR A 144 -1.22 2.03 -8.34
C THR A 144 -2.17 1.34 -9.31
N SER A 145 -1.77 1.20 -10.58
CA SER A 145 -2.53 0.41 -11.53
C SER A 145 -2.45 -1.07 -11.14
N ASN A 146 -3.58 -1.73 -10.97
CA ASN A 146 -3.65 -3.08 -10.40
C ASN A 146 -4.07 -4.18 -11.38
N VAL A 147 -4.45 -3.83 -12.61
CA VAL A 147 -4.88 -4.78 -13.64
C VAL A 147 -4.06 -4.60 -14.90
N LYS A 148 -3.50 -5.69 -15.43
CA LYS A 148 -2.84 -5.68 -16.73
C LYS A 148 -3.87 -5.52 -17.85
N SER A 149 -3.50 -4.85 -18.95
CA SER A 149 -4.37 -4.65 -20.11
C SER A 149 -4.80 -5.98 -20.77
N ASP A 150 -3.92 -7.00 -20.74
CA ASP A 150 -4.22 -8.34 -21.25
C ASP A 150 -5.03 -9.23 -20.28
N LYS A 151 -5.37 -8.70 -19.10
CA LYS A 151 -6.12 -9.36 -18.01
C LYS A 151 -5.55 -10.69 -17.53
N LYS A 152 -4.31 -11.00 -17.87
CA LYS A 152 -3.58 -12.20 -17.38
C LYS A 152 -3.10 -12.01 -15.94
N LEU A 153 -2.64 -13.11 -15.35
CA LEU A 153 -2.01 -13.09 -14.02
C LEU A 153 -0.82 -12.12 -13.98
N VAL A 154 -0.66 -11.46 -12.86
CA VAL A 154 0.48 -10.55 -12.67
C VAL A 154 1.75 -11.36 -12.40
N VAL A 155 2.83 -10.97 -13.05
CA VAL A 155 4.16 -11.54 -12.85
C VAL A 155 5.08 -10.43 -12.35
N ILE A 156 5.72 -10.67 -11.22
CA ILE A 156 6.77 -9.78 -10.69
C ILE A 156 8.06 -10.08 -11.44
N LYS A 157 8.69 -9.05 -12.00
CA LYS A 157 9.94 -9.17 -12.75
C LYS A 157 10.99 -8.20 -12.25
N ASN A 158 12.15 -8.71 -11.93
CA ASN A 158 13.35 -7.89 -11.80
C ASN A 158 14.03 -7.82 -13.18
N ARG A 159 14.09 -6.62 -13.75
CA ARG A 159 14.66 -6.40 -15.10
C ARG A 159 16.19 -6.48 -15.12
N ILE A 160 16.82 -6.33 -13.97
CA ILE A 160 18.30 -6.37 -13.85
C ILE A 160 18.76 -7.83 -13.78
N THR A 161 18.13 -8.64 -12.91
CA THR A 161 18.51 -10.06 -12.71
C THR A 161 17.79 -11.03 -13.64
N ASN A 162 16.75 -10.56 -14.37
CA ASN A 162 15.83 -11.37 -15.17
C ASN A 162 15.02 -12.41 -14.36
N GLU A 163 15.08 -12.36 -13.04
CA GLU A 163 14.26 -13.20 -12.18
C GLU A 163 12.79 -12.81 -12.26
N GLN A 164 11.91 -13.80 -12.14
CA GLN A 164 10.49 -13.57 -12.14
C GLN A 164 9.73 -14.58 -11.28
N ILE A 165 8.60 -14.10 -10.70
CA ILE A 165 7.66 -14.91 -9.92
C ILE A 165 6.24 -14.60 -10.37
N GLU A 166 5.46 -15.65 -10.68
CA GLU A 166 4.01 -15.50 -10.90
C GLU A 166 3.30 -15.30 -9.55
N THR A 167 2.48 -14.25 -9.47
CA THR A 167 1.71 -13.99 -8.25
C THR A 167 0.49 -14.89 -8.08
N LYS A 168 0.08 -15.57 -9.15
CA LYS A 168 -1.18 -16.33 -9.26
C LYS A 168 -2.45 -15.47 -9.08
N ILE A 169 -2.32 -14.15 -9.08
CA ILE A 169 -3.40 -13.19 -8.85
C ILE A 169 -3.53 -12.27 -10.07
N LYS A 170 -4.78 -11.91 -10.43
CA LYS A 170 -5.08 -11.00 -11.55
C LYS A 170 -4.95 -9.52 -11.20
N LYS A 171 -5.11 -9.18 -9.90
CA LYS A 171 -5.09 -7.80 -9.42
C LYS A 171 -4.01 -7.65 -8.38
N VAL A 172 -2.92 -7.00 -8.76
CA VAL A 172 -1.80 -6.63 -7.88
C VAL A 172 -1.36 -5.24 -8.29
N GLY A 173 -1.49 -4.29 -7.39
CA GLY A 173 -1.04 -2.92 -7.60
C GLY A 173 0.46 -2.78 -7.38
N ALA A 174 0.86 -2.04 -6.36
CA ALA A 174 2.26 -1.85 -6.01
C ALA A 174 2.56 -2.24 -4.55
N MET A 175 3.76 -2.72 -4.33
CA MET A 175 4.31 -2.97 -3.00
C MET A 175 5.46 -1.99 -2.79
N CYS A 176 5.22 -0.96 -1.97
CA CYS A 176 6.21 0.06 -1.68
C CYS A 176 6.77 -0.17 -0.27
N GLY A 177 8.08 -0.33 -0.18
CA GLY A 177 8.79 -0.47 1.09
C GLY A 177 8.72 0.79 1.95
N ASP A 178 9.32 0.72 3.14
CA ASP A 178 9.37 1.86 4.06
C ASP A 178 10.10 3.06 3.45
N ASN A 179 9.63 4.28 3.77
CA ASN A 179 10.20 5.56 3.34
C ASN A 179 10.29 5.73 1.80
N VAL A 180 9.37 5.14 1.07
CA VAL A 180 9.27 5.34 -0.39
C VAL A 180 8.57 6.66 -0.67
N GLU A 181 9.15 7.47 -1.56
CA GLU A 181 8.59 8.73 -2.05
C GLU A 181 8.20 8.60 -3.52
N VAL A 182 6.93 8.79 -3.86
CA VAL A 182 6.45 8.74 -5.24
C VAL A 182 6.06 10.13 -5.70
N GLY A 183 6.75 10.63 -6.72
CA GLY A 183 6.50 11.94 -7.31
C GLY A 183 5.12 12.06 -7.97
N CYS A 184 4.61 13.28 -8.04
CA CYS A 184 3.27 13.59 -8.57
C CYS A 184 3.01 12.98 -9.96
N ASN A 185 1.75 12.57 -10.20
CA ASN A 185 1.27 12.02 -11.46
C ASN A 185 2.06 10.81 -11.96
N SER A 186 2.66 10.05 -11.05
CA SER A 186 3.35 8.80 -11.39
C SER A 186 2.39 7.62 -11.39
N VAL A 187 2.64 6.67 -12.29
CA VAL A 187 1.88 5.42 -12.38
C VAL A 187 2.79 4.25 -11.99
N LEU A 188 2.46 3.60 -10.89
CA LEU A 188 3.04 2.31 -10.53
C LEU A 188 2.22 1.21 -11.21
N ASN A 189 2.79 0.57 -12.23
CA ASN A 189 2.11 -0.44 -13.04
C ASN A 189 1.90 -1.74 -12.25
N PRO A 190 0.97 -2.63 -12.68
CA PRO A 190 0.65 -3.85 -11.96
C PRO A 190 1.87 -4.69 -11.61
N GLY A 191 2.01 -5.02 -10.32
CA GLY A 191 3.12 -5.79 -9.80
C GLY A 191 4.44 -5.01 -9.66
N THR A 192 4.38 -3.68 -9.57
CA THR A 192 5.57 -2.88 -9.25
C THR A 192 5.97 -3.09 -7.79
N ILE A 193 7.24 -3.35 -7.55
CA ILE A 193 7.86 -3.42 -6.23
C ILE A 193 8.86 -2.28 -6.12
N VAL A 194 8.74 -1.47 -5.07
CA VAL A 194 9.69 -0.37 -4.80
C VAL A 194 10.37 -0.63 -3.46
N GLY A 195 11.67 -0.83 -3.48
CA GLY A 195 12.47 -1.08 -2.27
C GLY A 195 12.51 0.13 -1.33
N LYS A 196 12.89 -0.12 -0.07
CA LYS A 196 12.96 0.91 0.99
C LYS A 196 13.76 2.15 0.56
N ASN A 197 13.40 3.32 1.11
CA ASN A 197 14.13 4.59 0.95
C ASN A 197 14.28 5.06 -0.49
N THR A 198 13.44 4.61 -1.40
CA THR A 198 13.53 4.91 -2.84
C THR A 198 12.63 6.08 -3.22
N ASN A 199 13.17 6.98 -4.04
CA ASN A 199 12.43 8.11 -4.61
C ASN A 199 12.09 7.83 -6.08
N ILE A 200 10.83 8.03 -6.45
CA ILE A 200 10.35 7.99 -7.84
C ILE A 200 10.11 9.42 -8.30
N TYR A 201 10.72 9.83 -9.41
CA TYR A 201 10.51 11.17 -9.95
C TYR A 201 9.08 11.37 -10.46
N PRO A 202 8.58 12.60 -10.47
CA PRO A 202 7.26 12.92 -11.02
C PRO A 202 7.10 12.45 -12.48
N LEU A 203 5.83 12.22 -12.90
CA LEU A 203 5.46 11.81 -14.24
C LEU A 203 6.08 10.47 -14.69
N SER A 204 6.41 9.62 -13.75
CA SER A 204 7.05 8.32 -14.03
C SER A 204 6.05 7.20 -14.31
N SER A 205 6.34 6.36 -15.32
CA SER A 205 5.68 5.07 -15.51
C SER A 205 6.59 3.94 -15.03
N VAL A 206 6.37 3.47 -13.80
CA VAL A 206 7.25 2.52 -13.11
C VAL A 206 6.79 1.09 -13.33
N ARG A 207 7.70 0.17 -13.64
CA ARG A 207 7.42 -1.27 -13.83
C ARG A 207 8.52 -2.15 -13.26
N GLY A 208 8.10 -3.27 -12.67
CA GLY A 208 9.00 -4.29 -12.16
C GLY A 208 9.57 -3.96 -10.78
N VAL A 209 10.75 -4.46 -10.49
CA VAL A 209 11.39 -4.30 -9.19
C VAL A 209 12.39 -3.14 -9.25
N ILE A 210 12.22 -2.17 -8.36
CA ILE A 210 13.14 -1.06 -8.14
C ILE A 210 13.87 -1.34 -6.84
N LYS A 211 15.19 -1.37 -6.88
CA LYS A 211 16.02 -1.66 -5.70
C LYS A 211 15.87 -0.60 -4.61
N ALA A 212 16.13 -0.99 -3.38
CA ALA A 212 16.16 -0.07 -2.25
C ALA A 212 17.26 1.00 -2.40
N ASN A 213 17.09 2.12 -1.70
CA ASN A 213 18.05 3.24 -1.66
C ASN A 213 18.38 3.78 -3.06
N SER A 214 17.34 3.95 -3.88
CA SER A 214 17.49 4.40 -5.27
C SER A 214 16.72 5.70 -5.54
N ILE A 215 17.13 6.38 -6.60
CA ILE A 215 16.35 7.43 -7.25
C ILE A 215 16.00 6.95 -8.65
N TYR A 216 14.71 6.70 -8.88
CA TYR A 216 14.18 6.36 -10.20
C TYR A 216 13.85 7.66 -10.95
N LYS A 217 14.65 8.01 -11.92
CA LYS A 217 14.42 9.19 -12.80
C LYS A 217 13.67 8.81 -14.08
N SER A 218 13.96 7.63 -14.62
CA SER A 218 13.29 7.00 -15.76
C SER A 218 13.58 5.50 -15.76
N SER A 219 12.96 4.74 -16.70
CA SER A 219 13.20 3.30 -16.87
C SER A 219 14.68 2.94 -17.07
N ASP A 220 15.43 3.82 -17.69
CA ASP A 220 16.82 3.61 -18.08
C ASP A 220 17.81 4.44 -17.23
N ASN A 221 17.29 5.16 -16.25
CA ASN A 221 18.10 6.01 -15.39
C ASN A 221 17.67 5.85 -13.92
N ILE A 222 18.23 4.84 -13.28
CA ILE A 222 18.05 4.55 -11.85
C ILE A 222 19.43 4.65 -11.20
N VAL A 223 19.56 5.55 -10.23
CA VAL A 223 20.83 5.80 -9.53
C VAL A 223 20.71 5.50 -8.06
N ASP A 224 21.83 5.24 -7.39
CA ASP A 224 21.85 5.07 -5.94
C ASP A 224 21.55 6.41 -5.24
N LYS A 225 20.79 6.35 -4.17
CA LYS A 225 20.52 7.49 -3.31
C LYS A 225 21.69 7.59 -2.30
N ILE A 226 22.41 8.67 -2.38
CA ILE A 226 23.55 9.00 -1.50
C ILE A 226 23.05 9.54 -0.17
#